data_5b74994a09810bc566cb7880a48a5533
#
_entry.id   5b74994a09810bc566cb7880a48a5533
#
_cell.length_a   1.000
_cell.length_b   1.000
_cell.length_c   1.000
_cell.angle_alpha   90.00
_cell.angle_beta   90.00
_cell.angle_gamma   90.00
#
_symmetry.space_group_name_H-M   'P 1'
#
loop_
_entity.id
_entity.type
_entity.pdbx_description
1 polymer ?
#
loop_
_entity_poly.entity_id
_entity_poly.type
_entity_poly.pdbx_seq_one_letter_code
_entity_poly.pdbx_strand_id
1 'polypeptide(L)'
;MNEQIKQIAERLAGLRDALEITPEEMAKVCNLTPEQYMKLESGTVDISVSVLHQISQAYGVELTTLMFGDEPKMSSYFITRKGKGIAVERTNAYKYQSLAAGFVGRKADPFMVTVHPAPDGTPIYLNSHPGQEYNMVLKGRMLLQINNKELILEEGDSIYFNSELPHGMKALDGEKVSFLAIIL
;
A
#
# COMPACT_ATOMS: atom_id res chain seq x y z
N MET A 1 -19.11 4.65 2.81
CA MET A 1 -18.19 3.57 2.40
C MET A 1 -17.45 4.07 1.17
N ASN A 2 -16.12 3.96 1.15
CA ASN A 2 -15.31 4.48 0.06
C ASN A 2 -15.52 3.60 -1.19
N GLU A 3 -15.94 4.19 -2.31
CA GLU A 3 -16.19 3.49 -3.58
C GLU A 3 -14.94 2.77 -4.10
N GLN A 4 -13.76 3.33 -3.86
CA GLN A 4 -12.50 2.73 -4.25
C GLN A 4 -12.20 1.42 -3.50
N ILE A 5 -12.54 1.34 -2.20
CA ILE A 5 -12.38 0.10 -1.43
C ILE A 5 -13.26 -1.01 -2.02
N LYS A 6 -14.49 -0.70 -2.38
CA LYS A 6 -15.39 -1.67 -3.04
C LYS A 6 -14.82 -2.17 -4.36
N GLN A 7 -14.32 -1.27 -5.20
CA GLN A 7 -13.73 -1.65 -6.49
C GLN A 7 -12.49 -2.54 -6.32
N ILE A 8 -11.65 -2.29 -5.30
CA ILE A 8 -10.52 -3.18 -4.98
C ILE A 8 -11.04 -4.54 -4.50
N ALA A 9 -12.03 -4.55 -3.61
CA ALA A 9 -12.65 -5.78 -3.10
C ALA A 9 -13.26 -6.62 -4.23
N GLU A 10 -13.96 -6.00 -5.17
CA GLU A 10 -14.53 -6.67 -6.37
C GLU A 10 -13.43 -7.27 -7.25
N ARG A 11 -12.28 -6.56 -7.42
CA ARG A 11 -11.14 -7.11 -8.17
C ARG A 11 -10.50 -8.30 -7.47
N LEU A 12 -10.41 -8.27 -6.14
CA LEU A 12 -9.90 -9.41 -5.36
C LEU A 12 -10.82 -10.62 -5.49
N ALA A 13 -12.12 -10.44 -5.34
CA ALA A 13 -13.10 -11.50 -5.52
C ALA A 13 -13.03 -12.06 -6.94
N GLY A 14 -12.99 -11.19 -7.96
CA GLY A 14 -12.86 -11.60 -9.36
C GLY A 14 -11.57 -12.35 -9.66
N LEU A 15 -10.45 -11.93 -9.09
CA LEU A 15 -9.17 -12.66 -9.19
C LEU A 15 -9.26 -14.04 -8.55
N ARG A 16 -9.81 -14.13 -7.34
CA ARG A 16 -9.97 -15.39 -6.61
C ARG A 16 -10.84 -16.36 -7.41
N ASP A 17 -11.96 -15.89 -7.93
CA ASP A 17 -12.87 -16.71 -8.75
C ASP A 17 -12.20 -17.17 -10.06
N ALA A 18 -11.45 -16.29 -10.73
CA ALA A 18 -10.71 -16.61 -11.95
C ALA A 18 -9.60 -17.64 -11.72
N LEU A 19 -9.02 -17.69 -10.54
CA LEU A 19 -8.00 -18.67 -10.14
C LEU A 19 -8.60 -19.95 -9.55
N GLU A 20 -9.93 -20.02 -9.39
CA GLU A 20 -10.66 -21.16 -8.81
C GLU A 20 -10.16 -21.54 -7.40
N ILE A 21 -9.76 -20.54 -6.60
CA ILE A 21 -9.26 -20.73 -5.23
C ILE A 21 -10.28 -20.29 -4.18
N THR A 22 -10.19 -20.90 -3.00
CA THR A 22 -11.11 -20.63 -1.90
C THR A 22 -10.69 -19.39 -1.09
N PRO A 23 -11.60 -18.75 -0.35
CA PRO A 23 -11.26 -17.67 0.58
C PRO A 23 -10.20 -18.09 1.62
N GLU A 24 -10.22 -19.38 2.04
CA GLU A 24 -9.27 -19.95 2.99
C GLU A 24 -7.84 -20.00 2.41
N GLU A 25 -7.71 -20.36 1.13
CA GLU A 25 -6.42 -20.38 0.42
C GLU A 25 -5.88 -18.96 0.24
N MET A 26 -6.73 -18.03 -0.17
CA MET A 26 -6.32 -16.63 -0.30
C MET A 26 -5.95 -16.00 1.05
N ALA A 27 -6.69 -16.32 2.11
CA ALA A 27 -6.40 -15.88 3.47
C ALA A 27 -5.01 -16.34 3.95
N LYS A 28 -4.61 -17.58 3.65
CA LYS A 28 -3.26 -18.09 3.97
C LYS A 28 -2.16 -17.28 3.31
N VAL A 29 -2.33 -16.90 2.05
CA VAL A 29 -1.38 -16.05 1.32
C VAL A 29 -1.20 -14.69 2.00
N CYS A 30 -2.28 -14.17 2.56
CA CYS A 30 -2.32 -12.87 3.21
C CYS A 30 -1.94 -12.92 4.70
N ASN A 31 -1.63 -14.09 5.26
CA ASN A 31 -1.45 -14.31 6.71
C ASN A 31 -2.66 -13.82 7.54
N LEU A 32 -3.87 -14.07 7.03
CA LEU A 32 -5.14 -13.69 7.64
C LEU A 32 -5.96 -14.93 7.99
N THR A 33 -6.97 -14.75 8.87
CA THR A 33 -8.01 -15.77 9.01
C THR A 33 -9.01 -15.68 7.84
N PRO A 34 -9.72 -16.77 7.50
CA PRO A 34 -10.74 -16.73 6.46
C PRO A 34 -11.79 -15.63 6.70
N GLU A 35 -12.22 -15.42 7.94
CA GLU A 35 -13.19 -14.39 8.29
C GLU A 35 -12.63 -12.97 8.07
N GLN A 36 -11.33 -12.75 8.35
CA GLN A 36 -10.67 -11.48 8.08
C GLN A 36 -10.60 -11.22 6.57
N TYR A 37 -10.20 -12.23 5.80
CA TYR A 37 -10.14 -12.11 4.34
C TYR A 37 -11.53 -11.85 3.72
N MET A 38 -12.56 -12.56 4.14
CA MET A 38 -13.93 -12.34 3.65
C MET A 38 -14.44 -10.93 3.95
N LYS A 39 -14.03 -10.31 5.07
CA LYS A 39 -14.33 -8.89 5.34
C LYS A 39 -13.64 -7.96 4.33
N LEU A 40 -12.43 -8.28 3.86
CA LEU A 40 -11.76 -7.52 2.79
C LEU A 40 -12.55 -7.62 1.48
N GLU A 41 -12.92 -8.82 1.05
CA GLU A 41 -13.72 -9.03 -0.17
C GLU A 41 -15.12 -8.40 -0.10
N SER A 42 -15.69 -8.24 1.09
CA SER A 42 -16.97 -7.55 1.24
C SER A 42 -16.89 -6.04 1.01
N GLY A 43 -15.69 -5.48 0.93
CA GLY A 43 -15.46 -4.03 0.78
C GLY A 43 -15.91 -3.20 1.98
N THR A 44 -16.11 -3.85 3.15
CA THR A 44 -16.57 -3.18 4.38
C THR A 44 -15.44 -2.67 5.25
N VAL A 45 -14.22 -3.14 5.00
CA VAL A 45 -13.00 -2.75 5.71
C VAL A 45 -11.92 -2.32 4.73
N ASP A 46 -10.95 -1.54 5.23
CA ASP A 46 -9.80 -1.12 4.44
C ASP A 46 -8.92 -2.32 4.05
N ILE A 47 -8.38 -2.28 2.82
CA ILE A 47 -7.51 -3.31 2.27
C ILE A 47 -6.09 -2.79 2.23
N SER A 48 -5.20 -3.37 3.05
CA SER A 48 -3.81 -2.89 3.14
C SER A 48 -3.03 -3.14 1.84
N VAL A 49 -2.13 -2.21 1.47
CA VAL A 49 -1.21 -2.42 0.34
C VAL A 49 -0.37 -3.67 0.56
N SER A 50 -0.02 -3.98 1.80
CA SER A 50 0.69 -5.20 2.16
C SER A 50 -0.07 -6.46 1.73
N VAL A 51 -1.38 -6.52 1.98
CA VAL A 51 -2.23 -7.64 1.53
C VAL A 51 -2.26 -7.70 0.00
N LEU A 52 -2.47 -6.57 -0.67
CA LEU A 52 -2.48 -6.52 -2.13
C LEU A 52 -1.13 -6.92 -2.73
N HIS A 53 -0.03 -6.53 -2.10
CA HIS A 53 1.32 -6.90 -2.52
C HIS A 53 1.57 -8.40 -2.34
N GLN A 54 1.16 -9.00 -1.22
CA GLN A 54 1.26 -10.45 -1.00
C GLN A 54 0.50 -11.23 -2.08
N ILE A 55 -0.73 -10.81 -2.40
CA ILE A 55 -1.54 -11.41 -3.47
C ILE A 55 -0.86 -11.22 -4.83
N SER A 56 -0.38 -10.03 -5.12
CA SER A 56 0.35 -9.69 -6.34
C SER A 56 1.54 -10.62 -6.56
N GLN A 57 2.37 -10.81 -5.54
CA GLN A 57 3.54 -11.70 -5.61
C GLN A 57 3.16 -13.18 -5.74
N ALA A 58 2.17 -13.63 -4.98
CA ALA A 58 1.78 -15.04 -4.98
C ALA A 58 1.17 -15.50 -6.30
N TYR A 59 0.42 -14.63 -6.98
CA TYR A 59 -0.35 -14.98 -8.18
C TYR A 59 0.14 -14.30 -9.46
N GLY A 60 1.23 -13.55 -9.40
CA GLY A 60 1.82 -12.89 -10.57
C GLY A 60 0.96 -11.79 -11.18
N VAL A 61 0.09 -11.18 -10.39
CA VAL A 61 -0.77 -10.06 -10.81
C VAL A 61 -0.11 -8.73 -10.44
N GLU A 62 -0.14 -7.78 -11.34
CA GLU A 62 0.39 -6.44 -11.06
C GLU A 62 -0.36 -5.77 -9.88
N LEU A 63 0.38 -5.28 -8.89
CA LEU A 63 -0.19 -4.58 -7.72
C LEU A 63 -1.12 -3.42 -8.15
N THR A 64 -0.72 -2.67 -9.16
CA THR A 64 -1.53 -1.56 -9.69
C THR A 64 -2.80 -2.03 -10.37
N THR A 65 -2.82 -3.21 -10.98
CA THR A 65 -4.06 -3.81 -11.52
C THR A 65 -5.04 -4.09 -10.38
N LEU A 66 -4.57 -4.61 -9.26
CA LEU A 66 -5.43 -4.82 -8.08
C LEU A 66 -5.93 -3.49 -7.49
N MET A 67 -5.07 -2.49 -7.41
CA MET A 67 -5.42 -1.19 -6.81
C MET A 67 -6.31 -0.33 -7.72
N PHE A 68 -6.05 -0.30 -9.02
CA PHE A 68 -6.61 0.71 -9.92
C PHE A 68 -7.37 0.14 -11.12
N GLY A 69 -7.29 -1.17 -11.37
CA GLY A 69 -7.84 -1.80 -12.56
C GLY A 69 -6.94 -1.67 -13.79
N ASP A 70 -7.48 -2.00 -14.95
CA ASP A 70 -6.73 -1.91 -16.21
C ASP A 70 -6.59 -0.47 -16.68
N GLU A 71 -5.34 -0.06 -16.90
CA GLU A 71 -4.99 1.22 -17.50
C GLU A 71 -4.08 1.06 -18.72
N PRO A 72 -4.01 2.06 -19.61
CA PRO A 72 -3.06 2.04 -20.73
C PRO A 72 -1.63 1.85 -20.23
N LYS A 73 -0.96 0.81 -20.72
CA LYS A 73 0.37 0.41 -20.26
C LYS A 73 1.44 0.76 -21.29
N MET A 74 2.58 1.28 -20.84
CA MET A 74 3.76 1.59 -21.64
C MET A 74 4.96 0.78 -21.18
N SER A 75 5.84 0.38 -22.09
CA SER A 75 7.00 -0.46 -21.76
C SER A 75 8.35 0.28 -21.84
N SER A 76 8.38 1.47 -22.46
CA SER A 76 9.62 2.24 -22.65
C SER A 76 9.80 3.33 -21.60
N TYR A 77 8.73 4.08 -21.31
CA TYR A 77 8.69 5.10 -20.27
C TYR A 77 7.23 5.34 -19.86
N PHE A 78 7.05 5.91 -18.67
CA PHE A 78 5.75 6.37 -18.19
C PHE A 78 5.94 7.66 -17.38
N ILE A 79 5.15 8.68 -17.68
CA ILE A 79 5.25 9.98 -17.01
C ILE A 79 4.00 10.20 -16.16
N THR A 80 4.20 10.33 -14.85
CA THR A 80 3.17 10.79 -13.93
C THR A 80 3.40 12.27 -13.63
N ARG A 81 2.53 13.13 -14.11
CA ARG A 81 2.60 14.57 -13.80
C ARG A 81 2.22 14.83 -12.35
N LYS A 82 2.77 15.89 -11.75
CA LYS A 82 2.51 16.28 -10.36
C LYS A 82 1.00 16.28 -10.06
N GLY A 83 0.59 15.52 -9.06
CA GLY A 83 -0.80 15.41 -8.64
C GLY A 83 -1.72 14.60 -9.57
N LYS A 84 -1.20 13.98 -10.64
CA LYS A 84 -1.97 13.21 -11.62
C LYS A 84 -1.79 11.71 -11.54
N GLY A 85 -0.99 11.21 -10.60
CA GLY A 85 -0.93 9.76 -10.33
C GLY A 85 -2.26 9.25 -9.81
N ILE A 86 -2.55 7.98 -10.11
CA ILE A 86 -3.76 7.34 -9.62
C ILE A 86 -3.68 7.23 -8.11
N ALA A 87 -4.65 7.83 -7.42
CA ALA A 87 -4.67 7.87 -5.98
C ALA A 87 -5.70 6.90 -5.41
N VAL A 88 -5.32 6.22 -4.34
CA VAL A 88 -6.23 5.47 -3.47
C VAL A 88 -6.16 6.06 -2.07
N GLU A 89 -7.27 6.59 -1.63
CA GLU A 89 -7.47 6.98 -0.23
C GLU A 89 -7.95 5.73 0.51
N ARG A 90 -7.06 5.14 1.31
CA ARG A 90 -7.36 3.87 1.99
C ARG A 90 -8.11 4.06 3.29
N THR A 91 -7.71 5.08 4.03
CA THR A 91 -8.35 5.53 5.27
C THR A 91 -8.30 7.05 5.31
N ASN A 92 -8.96 7.66 6.28
CA ASN A 92 -8.77 9.10 6.53
C ASN A 92 -7.31 9.45 6.91
N ALA A 93 -6.48 8.46 7.25
CA ALA A 93 -5.09 8.63 7.68
C ALA A 93 -4.08 8.51 6.53
N TYR A 94 -4.34 7.68 5.50
CA TYR A 94 -3.36 7.35 4.46
C TYR A 94 -3.91 7.55 3.06
N LYS A 95 -3.14 8.28 2.25
CA LYS A 95 -3.37 8.45 0.81
C LYS A 95 -2.15 7.96 0.04
N TYR A 96 -2.36 6.99 -0.84
CA TYR A 96 -1.34 6.48 -1.74
C TYR A 96 -1.61 6.97 -3.17
N GLN A 97 -0.56 7.41 -3.86
CA GLN A 97 -0.64 7.82 -5.25
C GLN A 97 0.44 7.09 -6.03
N SER A 98 0.05 6.17 -6.92
CA SER A 98 1.00 5.46 -7.78
C SER A 98 1.66 6.43 -8.76
N LEU A 99 2.99 6.33 -8.87
CA LEU A 99 3.77 7.15 -9.78
C LEU A 99 4.17 6.40 -11.06
N ALA A 100 3.91 5.09 -11.13
CA ALA A 100 4.27 4.26 -12.28
C ALA A 100 3.19 3.24 -12.66
N ALA A 101 1.91 3.54 -12.39
CA ALA A 101 0.79 2.61 -12.60
C ALA A 101 0.74 2.04 -14.02
N GLY A 102 1.00 2.85 -15.04
CA GLY A 102 0.93 2.46 -16.44
C GLY A 102 2.25 1.91 -17.03
N PHE A 103 3.28 1.59 -16.22
CA PHE A 103 4.52 1.00 -16.74
C PHE A 103 4.52 -0.52 -16.63
N VAL A 104 4.67 -1.21 -17.78
CA VAL A 104 4.65 -2.69 -17.85
C VAL A 104 5.96 -3.29 -17.37
N GLY A 105 5.88 -4.33 -16.53
CA GLY A 105 7.04 -5.10 -16.10
C GLY A 105 8.02 -4.32 -15.21
N ARG A 106 7.52 -3.30 -14.50
CA ARG A 106 8.34 -2.55 -13.54
C ARG A 106 8.86 -3.47 -12.43
N LYS A 107 10.06 -3.16 -11.95
CA LYS A 107 10.75 -3.91 -10.87
C LYS A 107 10.53 -3.29 -9.49
N ALA A 108 9.93 -2.12 -9.45
CA ALA A 108 9.63 -1.39 -8.23
C ALA A 108 8.31 -0.63 -8.38
N ASP A 109 7.61 -0.46 -7.30
CA ASP A 109 6.35 0.28 -7.20
C ASP A 109 6.57 1.61 -6.44
N PRO A 110 6.80 2.73 -7.16
CA PRO A 110 6.93 4.03 -6.53
C PRO A 110 5.56 4.65 -6.22
N PHE A 111 5.42 5.12 -4.98
CA PHE A 111 4.23 5.81 -4.48
C PHE A 111 4.59 7.16 -3.86
N MET A 112 3.76 8.15 -4.09
CA MET A 112 3.65 9.30 -3.21
C MET A 112 2.68 8.95 -2.09
N VAL A 113 3.16 8.93 -0.86
CA VAL A 113 2.36 8.62 0.32
C VAL A 113 2.14 9.90 1.13
N THR A 114 0.91 10.13 1.54
CA THR A 114 0.56 11.19 2.47
C THR A 114 -0.10 10.56 3.69
N VAL A 115 0.43 10.87 4.88
CA VAL A 115 -0.13 10.47 6.16
C VAL A 115 -0.69 11.69 6.85
N HIS A 116 -1.96 11.63 7.22
CA HIS A 116 -2.61 12.68 7.99
C HIS A 116 -2.35 12.48 9.49
N PRO A 117 -2.31 13.57 10.27
CA PRO A 117 -2.15 13.45 11.71
C PRO A 117 -3.32 12.68 12.31
N ALA A 118 -3.02 11.81 13.27
CA ALA A 118 -4.00 11.06 14.04
C ALA A 118 -4.10 11.65 15.47
N PRO A 119 -5.23 11.47 16.17
CA PRO A 119 -5.36 11.87 17.57
C PRO A 119 -4.22 11.30 18.44
N ASP A 120 -3.86 12.04 19.48
CA ASP A 120 -2.86 11.57 20.44
C ASP A 120 -3.27 10.22 21.05
N GLY A 121 -2.25 9.37 21.24
CA GLY A 121 -2.48 8.00 21.74
C GLY A 121 -2.96 6.99 20.70
N THR A 122 -3.22 7.39 19.45
CA THR A 122 -3.54 6.45 18.38
C THR A 122 -2.35 5.52 18.14
N PRO A 123 -2.51 4.19 18.24
CA PRO A 123 -1.41 3.25 18.00
C PRO A 123 -1.00 3.25 16.53
N ILE A 124 0.29 2.96 16.28
CA ILE A 124 0.78 2.74 14.93
C ILE A 124 0.31 1.35 14.49
N TYR A 125 -0.37 1.31 13.35
CA TYR A 125 -0.73 0.05 12.72
C TYR A 125 0.46 -0.50 11.96
N LEU A 126 0.95 -1.69 12.37
CA LEU A 126 2.10 -2.34 11.73
C LEU A 126 1.63 -3.30 10.64
N ASN A 127 2.32 -3.24 9.51
CA ASN A 127 2.16 -4.14 8.37
C ASN A 127 3.52 -4.76 8.04
N SER A 128 3.50 -5.83 7.24
CA SER A 128 4.69 -6.39 6.62
C SER A 128 4.35 -6.90 5.22
N HIS A 129 5.33 -6.88 4.33
CA HIS A 129 5.21 -7.46 2.99
C HIS A 129 6.56 -7.97 2.50
N PRO A 130 6.60 -8.93 1.56
CA PRO A 130 7.84 -9.41 0.98
C PRO A 130 8.64 -8.30 0.31
N GLY A 131 9.97 -8.47 0.28
CA GLY A 131 10.88 -7.60 -0.42
C GLY A 131 11.50 -6.51 0.45
N GLN A 132 11.70 -5.37 -0.15
CA GLN A 132 12.39 -4.24 0.47
C GLN A 132 11.63 -2.95 0.17
N GLU A 133 11.82 -1.96 1.02
CA GLU A 133 11.20 -0.66 0.86
C GLU A 133 12.21 0.46 1.08
N TYR A 134 12.15 1.47 0.21
CA TYR A 134 12.87 2.73 0.36
C TYR A 134 11.88 3.85 0.59
N ASN A 135 12.10 4.65 1.63
CA ASN A 135 11.31 5.83 1.91
C ASN A 135 12.18 7.09 1.96
N MET A 136 11.67 8.19 1.41
CA MET A 136 12.29 9.51 1.51
C MET A 136 11.24 10.55 1.88
N VAL A 137 11.44 11.22 3.00
CA VAL A 137 10.53 12.28 3.45
C VAL A 137 10.67 13.51 2.56
N LEU A 138 9.58 13.94 1.96
CA LEU A 138 9.54 15.09 1.06
C LEU A 138 8.97 16.34 1.74
N LYS A 139 8.16 16.16 2.77
CA LYS A 139 7.58 17.25 3.55
C LYS A 139 7.07 16.76 4.89
N GLY A 140 7.36 17.51 5.96
CA GLY A 140 6.90 17.20 7.32
C GLY A 140 7.83 16.26 8.07
N ARG A 141 7.37 15.72 9.20
CA ARG A 141 8.12 14.80 10.07
C ARG A 141 7.32 13.52 10.28
N MET A 142 8.02 12.41 10.26
CA MET A 142 7.44 11.08 10.35
C MET A 142 8.08 10.27 11.47
N LEU A 143 7.26 9.64 12.30
CA LEU A 143 7.68 8.52 13.13
C LEU A 143 7.51 7.24 12.30
N LEU A 144 8.60 6.55 12.04
CA LEU A 144 8.62 5.22 11.43
C LEU A 144 8.96 4.21 12.52
N GLN A 145 8.11 3.21 12.70
CA GLN A 145 8.38 2.07 13.56
C GLN A 145 8.73 0.85 12.69
N ILE A 146 9.85 0.20 13.00
CA ILE A 146 10.25 -1.10 12.42
C ILE A 146 10.52 -2.06 13.56
N ASN A 147 9.75 -3.14 13.66
CA ASN A 147 9.69 -3.97 14.87
C ASN A 147 9.42 -3.12 16.10
N ASN A 148 10.36 -3.13 17.04
CA ASN A 148 10.30 -2.37 18.29
C ASN A 148 11.14 -1.07 18.25
N LYS A 149 11.71 -0.72 17.08
CA LYS A 149 12.55 0.47 16.94
C LYS A 149 11.75 1.60 16.32
N GLU A 150 11.72 2.71 17.01
CA GLU A 150 11.14 3.97 16.53
C GLU A 150 12.24 4.88 15.97
N LEU A 151 11.98 5.45 14.80
CA LEU A 151 12.89 6.34 14.07
C LEU A 151 12.10 7.59 13.68
N ILE A 152 12.63 8.76 14.01
CA ILE A 152 12.08 10.03 13.54
C ILE A 152 12.85 10.42 12.28
N LEU A 153 12.09 10.64 11.21
CA LEU A 153 12.59 11.09 9.92
C LEU A 153 12.08 12.49 9.63
N GLU A 154 12.97 13.36 9.21
CA GLU A 154 12.68 14.75 8.84
C GLU A 154 12.73 14.94 7.32
N GLU A 155 12.31 16.08 6.84
CA GLU A 155 12.36 16.42 5.40
C GLU A 155 13.79 16.25 4.84
N GLY A 156 13.93 15.47 3.78
CA GLY A 156 15.19 15.10 3.15
C GLY A 156 15.79 13.80 3.67
N ASP A 157 15.37 13.29 4.82
CA ASP A 157 15.83 12.00 5.32
C ASP A 157 15.32 10.85 4.48
N SER A 158 16.13 9.81 4.35
CA SER A 158 15.74 8.58 3.67
C SER A 158 16.16 7.34 4.45
N ILE A 159 15.43 6.26 4.23
CA ILE A 159 15.69 4.97 4.83
C ILE A 159 15.44 3.85 3.82
N TYR A 160 16.25 2.81 3.87
CA TYR A 160 16.08 1.56 3.15
C TYR A 160 16.02 0.42 4.14
N PHE A 161 14.98 -0.41 4.06
CA PHE A 161 14.77 -1.48 5.04
C PHE A 161 14.14 -2.73 4.45
N ASN A 162 14.28 -3.84 5.18
CA ASN A 162 13.57 -5.09 4.88
C ASN A 162 12.10 -4.96 5.29
N SER A 163 11.20 -4.96 4.31
CA SER A 163 9.76 -4.78 4.52
C SER A 163 9.04 -6.03 5.05
N GLU A 164 9.73 -7.17 5.15
CA GLU A 164 9.21 -8.35 5.87
C GLU A 164 9.13 -8.11 7.39
N LEU A 165 9.90 -7.15 7.91
CA LEU A 165 9.80 -6.74 9.29
C LEU A 165 8.53 -5.91 9.51
N PRO A 166 7.77 -6.16 10.59
CA PRO A 166 6.62 -5.33 10.93
C PRO A 166 7.00 -3.85 10.99
N HIS A 167 6.33 -3.02 10.19
CA HIS A 167 6.62 -1.59 10.10
C HIS A 167 5.34 -0.77 9.93
N GLY A 168 5.40 0.47 10.34
CA GLY A 168 4.30 1.42 10.23
C GLY A 168 4.76 2.84 10.52
N MET A 169 3.96 3.82 10.14
CA MET A 169 4.35 5.22 10.27
C MET A 169 3.21 6.07 10.84
N LYS A 170 3.59 7.21 11.38
CA LYS A 170 2.69 8.21 11.93
C LYS A 170 3.23 9.61 11.59
N ALA A 171 2.34 10.51 11.21
CA ALA A 171 2.66 11.93 11.07
C ALA A 171 2.86 12.55 12.46
N LEU A 172 3.84 13.43 12.59
CA LEU A 172 4.18 14.13 13.83
C LEU A 172 3.73 15.59 13.78
N ASP A 173 3.86 16.26 14.90
CA ASP A 173 3.62 17.71 15.08
C ASP A 173 2.19 18.18 14.72
N GLY A 174 1.22 17.27 14.65
CA GLY A 174 -0.14 17.60 14.22
C GLY A 174 -0.28 17.99 12.75
N GLU A 175 0.80 17.82 11.97
CA GLU A 175 0.87 18.17 10.55
C GLU A 175 0.95 16.90 9.69
N LYS A 176 0.47 16.98 8.44
CA LYS A 176 0.60 15.88 7.49
C LYS A 176 2.06 15.71 7.05
N VAL A 177 2.47 14.47 6.87
CA VAL A 177 3.75 14.13 6.25
C VAL A 177 3.51 13.57 4.85
N SER A 178 4.40 13.90 3.91
CA SER A 178 4.42 13.32 2.57
C SER A 178 5.81 12.76 2.28
N PHE A 179 5.86 11.53 1.78
CA PHE A 179 7.11 10.86 1.45
C PHE A 179 6.98 10.03 0.17
N LEU A 180 8.11 9.81 -0.49
CA LEU A 180 8.24 8.84 -1.57
C LEU A 180 8.47 7.47 -0.94
N ALA A 181 7.62 6.49 -1.28
CA ALA A 181 7.84 5.08 -0.96
C ALA A 181 8.14 4.33 -2.26
N ILE A 182 9.17 3.48 -2.26
CA ILE A 182 9.49 2.57 -3.36
C ILE A 182 9.50 1.15 -2.80
N ILE A 183 8.55 0.34 -3.25
CA ILE A 183 8.42 -1.08 -2.88
C ILE A 183 9.08 -1.91 -3.97
N LEU A 184 9.97 -2.86 -3.55
CA LEU A 184 10.83 -3.67 -4.42
C LEU A 184 10.51 -5.15 -4.26
#